data_7f1a1ee14dd12a26778ecbaa05648826
#
_entry.id   7f1a1ee14dd12a26778ecbaa05648826
#
_cell.length_a   1.000
_cell.length_b   1.000
_cell.length_c   1.000
_cell.angle_alpha   90.00
_cell.angle_beta   90.00
_cell.angle_gamma   90.00
#
_symmetry.space_group_name_H-M   'P 1'
#
loop_
_entity.id
_entity.type
_entity.pdbx_description
1 polymer ?
#
loop_
_entity_poly.entity_id
_entity_poly.type
_entity_poly.pdbx_seq_one_letter_code
_entity_poly.pdbx_strand_id
1 'polypeptide(L)'
;MKFMYFFLPALPATDAERKALKPIAYQTDRWQKMIAEVTEISKIIEDLGFTGVAFPEHHLHTEGMEMGSLPVLTQHVIHNTSTLKVGPIGYVLPGWNPLRLALEIAWLDQLTKGRTHVGFARGYQSRWLNQMAQKVHVSATVTNQGELDARNREVFEEVFQILKLAWKDEPFRFKGKHYQYPFPYETGTPWAAHEWTKEAGAPGELDENGMIQAIDIVPKPFQKPHPLLFQAFSMSEETVRWCARETIIPTLFTADPAQVRHF
;
A
#
# COMPACT_ATOMS: atom_id res chain seq x y z
N MET A 1 0.82 -21.33 15.34
CA MET A 1 1.63 -20.60 14.35
C MET A 1 0.68 -20.12 13.26
N LYS A 2 0.91 -18.93 12.69
CA LYS A 2 0.09 -18.41 11.57
C LYS A 2 0.92 -18.44 10.30
N PHE A 3 0.35 -18.89 9.20
CA PHE A 3 1.01 -18.96 7.91
C PHE A 3 0.32 -18.03 6.92
N MET A 4 1.11 -17.29 6.16
CA MET A 4 0.65 -16.49 5.03
C MET A 4 1.34 -16.97 3.76
N TYR A 5 0.61 -17.04 2.68
CA TYR A 5 1.16 -17.35 1.37
C TYR A 5 1.50 -16.07 0.62
N PHE A 6 2.71 -15.96 0.11
CA PHE A 6 3.16 -14.82 -0.66
C PHE A 6 3.18 -15.16 -2.15
N PHE A 7 2.27 -14.57 -2.91
CA PHE A 7 2.22 -14.72 -4.35
C PHE A 7 3.28 -13.86 -5.03
N LEU A 8 3.88 -14.43 -6.08
CA LEU A 8 4.62 -13.71 -7.10
C LEU A 8 4.02 -14.07 -8.47
N PRO A 9 2.82 -13.60 -8.80
CA PRO A 9 2.17 -13.97 -10.03
C PRO A 9 2.99 -13.53 -11.24
N ALA A 10 3.09 -14.44 -12.21
CA ALA A 10 3.62 -14.17 -13.52
C ALA A 10 2.66 -14.77 -14.54
N LEU A 11 2.59 -14.19 -15.74
CA LEU A 11 1.77 -14.77 -16.79
C LEU A 11 2.23 -16.18 -17.11
N PRO A 12 1.33 -17.17 -17.11
CA PRO A 12 1.69 -18.56 -17.32
C PRO A 12 2.20 -18.80 -18.74
N ALA A 13 3.46 -19.16 -18.86
CA ALA A 13 4.11 -19.45 -20.12
C ALA A 13 5.47 -20.13 -19.90
N THR A 14 5.86 -20.98 -20.82
CA THR A 14 7.23 -21.47 -20.94
C THR A 14 8.18 -20.38 -21.45
N ASP A 15 9.47 -20.57 -21.30
CA ASP A 15 10.46 -19.62 -21.84
C ASP A 15 10.39 -19.51 -23.37
N ALA A 16 10.05 -20.59 -24.06
CA ALA A 16 9.86 -20.59 -25.50
C ALA A 16 8.64 -19.73 -25.90
N GLU A 17 7.53 -19.89 -25.20
CA GLU A 17 6.33 -19.05 -25.42
C GLU A 17 6.59 -17.58 -25.09
N ARG A 18 7.31 -17.27 -24.01
CA ARG A 18 7.68 -15.89 -23.67
C ARG A 18 8.47 -15.22 -24.80
N LYS A 19 9.38 -15.95 -25.43
CA LYS A 19 10.15 -15.45 -26.56
C LYS A 19 9.29 -15.31 -27.82
N ALA A 20 8.44 -16.28 -28.12
CA ALA A 20 7.60 -16.29 -29.31
C ALA A 20 6.46 -15.26 -29.27
N LEU A 21 5.88 -15.02 -28.07
CA LEU A 21 4.76 -14.10 -27.86
C LEU A 21 5.19 -12.73 -27.34
N LYS A 22 6.44 -12.36 -27.48
CA LYS A 22 7.00 -11.10 -27.00
C LYS A 22 6.33 -9.88 -27.64
N PRO A 23 5.80 -8.90 -26.83
CA PRO A 23 5.72 -8.90 -25.38
C PRO A 23 4.50 -9.69 -24.87
N ILE A 24 4.76 -10.68 -24.03
CA ILE A 24 3.72 -11.60 -23.54
C ILE A 24 2.61 -10.91 -22.74
N ALA A 25 2.93 -9.77 -22.09
CA ALA A 25 1.94 -8.99 -21.34
C ALA A 25 0.83 -8.35 -22.21
N TYR A 26 0.96 -8.40 -23.55
CA TYR A 26 -0.10 -7.94 -24.44
C TYR A 26 -1.12 -9.07 -24.78
N GLN A 27 -0.88 -10.27 -24.30
CA GLN A 27 -1.74 -11.43 -24.55
C GLN A 27 -2.85 -11.51 -23.50
N THR A 28 -4.07 -11.12 -23.86
CA THR A 28 -5.24 -11.07 -22.95
C THR A 28 -5.57 -12.43 -22.35
N ASP A 29 -5.48 -13.51 -23.13
CA ASP A 29 -5.74 -14.88 -22.68
C ASP A 29 -4.81 -15.31 -21.54
N ARG A 30 -3.57 -14.86 -21.54
CA ARG A 30 -2.62 -15.14 -20.48
C ARG A 30 -2.99 -14.45 -19.16
N TRP A 31 -3.52 -13.23 -19.23
CA TRP A 31 -4.06 -12.53 -18.07
C TRP A 31 -5.27 -13.26 -17.49
N GLN A 32 -6.22 -13.68 -18.34
CA GLN A 32 -7.39 -14.42 -17.87
C GLN A 32 -6.99 -15.75 -17.20
N LYS A 33 -6.00 -16.44 -17.75
CA LYS A 33 -5.47 -17.67 -17.16
C LYS A 33 -4.81 -17.40 -15.81
N MET A 34 -3.95 -16.39 -15.71
CA MET A 34 -3.31 -16.02 -14.44
C MET A 34 -4.33 -15.67 -13.36
N ILE A 35 -5.37 -14.89 -13.70
CA ILE A 35 -6.43 -14.51 -12.75
C ILE A 35 -7.19 -15.75 -12.26
N ALA A 36 -7.50 -16.68 -13.15
CA ALA A 36 -8.14 -17.95 -12.79
C ALA A 36 -7.24 -18.79 -11.86
N GLU A 37 -5.95 -18.90 -12.16
CA GLU A 37 -4.98 -19.62 -11.32
C GLU A 37 -4.82 -18.97 -9.93
N VAL A 38 -4.74 -17.65 -9.86
CA VAL A 38 -4.70 -16.92 -8.57
C VAL A 38 -5.95 -17.22 -7.75
N THR A 39 -7.11 -17.25 -8.39
CA THR A 39 -8.38 -17.56 -7.73
C THR A 39 -8.40 -18.99 -7.18
N GLU A 40 -8.00 -19.98 -7.99
CA GLU A 40 -7.97 -21.37 -7.59
C GLU A 40 -6.95 -21.61 -6.47
N ILE A 41 -5.74 -21.11 -6.62
CA ILE A 41 -4.70 -21.25 -5.60
C ILE A 41 -5.14 -20.58 -4.28
N SER A 42 -5.82 -19.45 -4.33
CA SER A 42 -6.32 -18.79 -3.11
C SER A 42 -7.32 -19.65 -2.35
N LYS A 43 -8.21 -20.37 -3.06
CA LYS A 43 -9.14 -21.32 -2.44
C LYS A 43 -8.42 -22.53 -1.83
N ILE A 44 -7.44 -23.09 -2.55
CA ILE A 44 -6.61 -24.18 -2.04
C ILE A 44 -5.88 -23.77 -0.77
N ILE A 45 -5.31 -22.56 -0.73
CA ILE A 45 -4.62 -22.01 0.43
C ILE A 45 -5.57 -21.85 1.62
N GLU A 46 -6.80 -21.41 1.37
CA GLU A 46 -7.84 -21.32 2.40
C GLU A 46 -8.18 -22.70 2.97
N ASP A 47 -8.41 -23.68 2.10
CA ASP A 47 -8.73 -25.08 2.49
C ASP A 47 -7.60 -25.74 3.28
N LEU A 48 -6.34 -25.37 2.99
CA LEU A 48 -5.16 -25.81 3.74
C LEU A 48 -5.00 -25.12 5.11
N GLY A 49 -5.85 -24.16 5.45
CA GLY A 49 -5.86 -23.49 6.74
C GLY A 49 -4.82 -22.38 6.90
N PHE A 50 -4.32 -21.81 5.80
CA PHE A 50 -3.50 -20.60 5.87
C PHE A 50 -4.31 -19.42 6.41
N THR A 51 -3.62 -18.52 7.11
CA THR A 51 -4.26 -17.33 7.70
C THR A 51 -4.50 -16.23 6.69
N GLY A 52 -3.66 -16.16 5.65
CA GLY A 52 -3.77 -15.09 4.67
C GLY A 52 -2.90 -15.26 3.44
N VAL A 53 -3.12 -14.35 2.50
CA VAL A 53 -2.44 -14.24 1.22
C VAL A 53 -1.89 -12.83 1.06
N ALA A 54 -0.67 -12.72 0.58
CA ALA A 54 -0.02 -11.46 0.28
C ALA A 54 0.62 -11.45 -1.11
N PHE A 55 0.79 -10.26 -1.68
CA PHE A 55 1.45 -10.07 -2.97
C PHE A 55 2.20 -8.73 -3.02
N PRO A 56 3.28 -8.63 -3.85
CA PRO A 56 4.06 -7.40 -4.00
C PRO A 56 3.38 -6.40 -4.93
N GLU A 57 3.91 -5.19 -4.97
CA GLU A 57 3.58 -4.17 -5.97
C GLU A 57 4.66 -4.13 -7.06
N HIS A 58 4.28 -4.47 -8.29
CA HIS A 58 5.14 -4.38 -9.46
C HIS A 58 4.35 -3.81 -10.64
N HIS A 59 4.97 -2.93 -11.43
CA HIS A 59 4.34 -2.25 -12.55
C HIS A 59 5.22 -2.21 -13.79
N LEU A 60 4.58 -2.07 -14.96
CA LEU A 60 5.21 -1.82 -16.25
C LEU A 60 6.11 -2.95 -16.76
N HIS A 61 5.85 -4.19 -16.34
CA HIS A 61 6.62 -5.36 -16.75
C HIS A 61 5.96 -6.04 -17.96
N THR A 62 6.36 -5.62 -19.15
CA THR A 62 5.86 -6.23 -20.40
C THR A 62 6.28 -7.70 -20.58
N GLU A 63 7.19 -8.17 -19.75
CA GLU A 63 7.59 -9.57 -19.61
C GLU A 63 6.55 -10.44 -18.89
N GLY A 64 5.48 -9.84 -18.36
CA GLY A 64 4.38 -10.55 -17.72
C GLY A 64 4.61 -10.94 -16.27
N MET A 65 5.33 -10.10 -15.52
CA MET A 65 5.48 -10.20 -14.05
C MET A 65 4.84 -8.95 -13.41
N GLU A 66 3.53 -8.86 -13.50
CA GLU A 66 2.81 -7.64 -13.16
C GLU A 66 1.82 -7.86 -12.01
N MET A 67 1.81 -6.92 -11.06
CA MET A 67 0.85 -6.85 -9.96
C MET A 67 0.41 -5.39 -9.83
N GLY A 68 -0.16 -4.86 -10.91
CA GLY A 68 -0.35 -3.44 -11.09
C GLY A 68 -1.44 -2.80 -10.23
N SER A 69 -2.50 -3.52 -9.88
CA SER A 69 -3.61 -2.94 -9.11
C SER A 69 -3.85 -3.74 -7.82
N LEU A 70 -3.13 -3.37 -6.78
CA LEU A 70 -3.22 -4.04 -5.48
C LEU A 70 -4.62 -4.00 -4.86
N PRO A 71 -5.35 -2.86 -4.87
CA PRO A 71 -6.71 -2.82 -4.33
C PRO A 71 -7.67 -3.75 -5.08
N VAL A 72 -7.60 -3.75 -6.41
CA VAL A 72 -8.47 -4.59 -7.26
C VAL A 72 -8.18 -6.07 -7.06
N LEU A 73 -6.91 -6.46 -7.01
CA LEU A 73 -6.53 -7.86 -6.79
C LEU A 73 -6.89 -8.32 -5.37
N THR A 74 -6.65 -7.48 -4.37
CA THR A 74 -7.08 -7.75 -2.98
C THR A 74 -8.58 -8.02 -2.92
N GLN A 75 -9.39 -7.16 -3.54
CA GLN A 75 -10.84 -7.32 -3.61
C GLN A 75 -11.24 -8.59 -4.34
N HIS A 76 -10.57 -8.91 -5.44
CA HIS A 76 -10.84 -10.13 -6.21
C HIS A 76 -10.61 -11.39 -5.37
N VAL A 77 -9.47 -11.50 -4.69
CA VAL A 77 -9.14 -12.66 -3.86
C VAL A 77 -10.08 -12.77 -2.65
N ILE A 78 -10.37 -11.66 -1.97
CA ILE A 78 -11.28 -11.65 -0.82
C ILE A 78 -12.69 -12.08 -1.23
N HIS A 79 -13.17 -11.62 -2.38
CA HIS A 79 -14.51 -11.98 -2.88
C HIS A 79 -14.64 -13.47 -3.22
N ASN A 80 -13.54 -14.12 -3.60
CA ASN A 80 -13.49 -15.54 -3.94
C ASN A 80 -13.07 -16.47 -2.79
N THR A 81 -12.88 -15.92 -1.58
CA THR A 81 -12.52 -16.66 -0.35
C THR A 81 -13.41 -16.21 0.81
N SER A 82 -13.43 -16.96 1.91
CA SER A 82 -14.36 -16.72 3.03
C SER A 82 -13.66 -16.22 4.29
N THR A 83 -12.45 -16.70 4.56
CA THR A 83 -11.75 -16.51 5.85
C THR A 83 -10.37 -15.87 5.72
N LEU A 84 -9.72 -16.01 4.56
CA LEU A 84 -8.37 -15.49 4.35
C LEU A 84 -8.30 -13.98 4.59
N LYS A 85 -7.27 -13.56 5.27
CA LYS A 85 -6.83 -12.16 5.25
C LYS A 85 -5.98 -11.92 4.01
N VAL A 86 -6.28 -10.85 3.29
CA VAL A 86 -5.64 -10.58 1.99
C VAL A 86 -5.16 -9.13 1.93
N GLY A 87 -3.99 -8.93 1.37
CA GLY A 87 -3.47 -7.58 1.12
C GLY A 87 -2.04 -7.59 0.60
N PRO A 88 -1.54 -6.46 0.16
CA PRO A 88 -0.17 -6.37 -0.31
C PRO A 88 0.85 -6.43 0.83
N ILE A 89 2.00 -6.97 0.50
CA ILE A 89 3.25 -6.75 1.22
C ILE A 89 4.30 -6.41 0.14
N GLY A 90 4.31 -5.10 -0.29
CA GLY A 90 3.49 -3.97 0.19
C GLY A 90 3.37 -2.86 -0.83
N TYR A 91 2.51 -1.92 -0.50
CA TYR A 91 2.42 -0.66 -1.21
C TYR A 91 3.75 0.10 -1.18
N VAL A 92 4.22 0.52 -2.33
CA VAL A 92 5.46 1.32 -2.44
C VAL A 92 5.10 2.79 -2.25
N LEU A 93 5.11 3.24 -0.99
CA LEU A 93 4.54 4.51 -0.56
C LEU A 93 4.98 5.73 -1.37
N PRO A 94 6.27 5.89 -1.79
CA PRO A 94 6.66 7.05 -2.58
C PRO A 94 5.97 7.16 -3.94
N GLY A 95 5.39 6.08 -4.45
CA GLY A 95 4.63 6.04 -5.71
C GLY A 95 3.16 6.43 -5.57
N TRP A 96 2.66 6.65 -4.35
CA TRP A 96 1.25 6.87 -4.07
C TRP A 96 0.96 8.29 -3.57
N ASN A 97 -0.22 8.81 -3.97
CA ASN A 97 -0.77 9.96 -3.26
C ASN A 97 -1.29 9.48 -1.90
N PRO A 98 -0.84 10.08 -0.77
CA PRO A 98 -1.16 9.55 0.56
C PRO A 98 -2.64 9.56 0.90
N LEU A 99 -3.39 10.62 0.55
CA LEU A 99 -4.84 10.67 0.83
C LEU A 99 -5.60 9.63 0.02
N ARG A 100 -5.22 9.46 -1.26
CA ARG A 100 -5.86 8.46 -2.11
C ARG A 100 -5.62 7.04 -1.59
N LEU A 101 -4.39 6.74 -1.20
CA LEU A 101 -4.06 5.44 -0.63
C LEU A 101 -4.79 5.19 0.70
N ALA A 102 -4.85 6.21 1.57
CA ALA A 102 -5.59 6.10 2.82
C ALA A 102 -7.07 5.77 2.61
N LEU A 103 -7.71 6.44 1.63
CA LEU A 103 -9.09 6.19 1.22
C LEU A 103 -9.29 4.78 0.65
N GLU A 104 -8.44 4.36 -0.27
CA GLU A 104 -8.55 3.04 -0.91
C GLU A 104 -8.41 1.90 0.11
N ILE A 105 -7.47 2.03 1.04
CA ILE A 105 -7.29 1.05 2.13
C ILE A 105 -8.52 1.03 3.05
N ALA A 106 -9.04 2.19 3.42
CA ALA A 106 -10.22 2.28 4.28
C ALA A 106 -11.47 1.68 3.61
N TRP A 107 -11.68 1.96 2.32
CA TRP A 107 -12.77 1.34 1.54
C TRP A 107 -12.64 -0.17 1.44
N LEU A 108 -11.44 -0.69 1.14
CA LEU A 108 -11.18 -2.13 1.13
C LEU A 108 -11.52 -2.78 2.48
N ASP A 109 -11.07 -2.15 3.56
CA ASP A 109 -11.27 -2.68 4.90
C ASP A 109 -12.76 -2.70 5.29
N GLN A 110 -13.53 -1.67 4.91
CA GLN A 110 -14.98 -1.63 5.08
C GLN A 110 -15.69 -2.71 4.25
N LEU A 111 -15.41 -2.78 2.95
CA LEU A 111 -16.01 -3.75 2.03
C LEU A 111 -15.74 -5.20 2.45
N THR A 112 -14.58 -5.45 3.02
CA THR A 112 -14.12 -6.79 3.41
C THR A 112 -14.36 -7.12 4.88
N LYS A 113 -14.94 -6.19 5.64
CA LYS A 113 -15.23 -6.33 7.07
C LYS A 113 -14.00 -6.75 7.87
N GLY A 114 -12.87 -6.09 7.62
CA GLY A 114 -11.64 -6.32 8.35
C GLY A 114 -10.83 -7.53 7.91
N ARG A 115 -11.04 -8.06 6.70
CA ARG A 115 -10.21 -9.12 6.12
C ARG A 115 -8.99 -8.60 5.37
N THR A 116 -8.74 -7.29 5.39
CA THR A 116 -7.58 -6.66 4.78
C THR A 116 -6.42 -6.55 5.79
N HIS A 117 -5.21 -6.82 5.34
CA HIS A 117 -3.96 -6.37 5.95
C HIS A 117 -3.22 -5.47 4.96
N VAL A 118 -2.24 -4.72 5.44
CA VAL A 118 -1.53 -3.74 4.61
C VAL A 118 -0.04 -3.82 4.86
N GLY A 119 0.74 -4.02 3.83
CA GLY A 119 2.19 -3.90 3.89
C GLY A 119 2.69 -2.67 3.14
N PHE A 120 3.85 -2.17 3.53
CA PHE A 120 4.50 -1.02 2.92
C PHE A 120 5.91 -1.37 2.44
N ALA A 121 6.37 -0.66 1.41
CA ALA A 121 7.70 -0.80 0.86
C ALA A 121 8.23 0.56 0.38
N ARG A 122 9.55 0.69 0.28
CA ARG A 122 10.20 1.89 -0.27
C ARG A 122 10.39 1.85 -1.78
N GLY A 123 10.45 0.65 -2.36
CA GLY A 123 10.60 0.42 -3.81
C GLY A 123 12.04 0.46 -4.30
N TYR A 124 12.41 -0.61 -5.01
CA TYR A 124 13.76 -0.78 -5.58
C TYR A 124 13.77 -0.84 -7.12
N GLN A 125 12.60 -0.89 -7.75
CA GLN A 125 12.47 -1.04 -9.20
C GLN A 125 12.34 0.31 -9.88
N SER A 126 13.44 0.80 -10.48
CA SER A 126 13.48 2.10 -11.15
C SER A 126 12.57 2.21 -12.37
N ARG A 127 12.28 1.09 -13.05
CA ARG A 127 11.42 1.04 -14.24
C ARG A 127 10.09 1.76 -14.04
N TRP A 128 9.47 1.56 -12.89
CA TRP A 128 8.15 2.11 -12.62
C TRP A 128 8.12 3.14 -11.48
N LEU A 129 8.91 2.96 -10.41
CA LEU A 129 8.86 3.90 -9.29
C LEU A 129 9.30 5.30 -9.72
N ASN A 130 10.36 5.42 -10.52
CA ASN A 130 10.80 6.72 -11.03
C ASN A 130 9.72 7.43 -11.87
N GLN A 131 8.82 6.66 -12.51
CA GLN A 131 7.71 7.23 -13.28
C GLN A 131 6.56 7.66 -12.35
N MET A 132 6.21 6.85 -11.35
CA MET A 132 5.08 7.12 -10.45
C MET A 132 5.41 8.16 -9.38
N ALA A 133 6.65 8.21 -8.91
CA ALA A 133 7.12 9.12 -7.86
C ALA A 133 7.70 10.44 -8.39
N GLN A 134 7.56 10.76 -9.68
CA GLN A 134 8.18 11.94 -10.28
C GLN A 134 7.81 13.27 -9.62
N LYS A 135 6.57 13.40 -9.08
CA LYS A 135 6.11 14.65 -8.42
C LYS A 135 6.81 14.93 -7.09
N VAL A 136 7.27 13.90 -6.42
CA VAL A 136 8.06 14.03 -5.18
C VAL A 136 9.55 13.87 -5.42
N HIS A 137 9.93 13.73 -6.69
CA HIS A 137 11.33 13.59 -7.14
C HIS A 137 12.07 12.46 -6.40
N VAL A 138 11.41 11.31 -6.23
CA VAL A 138 11.98 10.11 -5.64
C VAL A 138 12.32 9.11 -6.73
N SER A 139 13.48 8.49 -6.58
CA SER A 139 13.91 7.35 -7.39
C SER A 139 13.89 6.06 -6.58
N ALA A 140 13.81 4.96 -7.28
CA ALA A 140 14.02 3.65 -6.69
C ALA A 140 15.44 3.57 -6.10
N THR A 141 15.57 2.89 -4.97
CA THR A 141 16.83 2.77 -4.27
C THR A 141 16.96 1.40 -3.61
N VAL A 142 18.19 1.01 -3.35
CA VAL A 142 18.53 -0.05 -2.41
C VAL A 142 19.24 0.58 -1.21
N THR A 143 19.30 -0.13 -0.10
CA THR A 143 19.90 0.38 1.14
C THR A 143 21.32 0.90 0.91
N ASN A 144 21.65 2.04 1.53
CA ASN A 144 22.96 2.69 1.53
C ASN A 144 23.37 3.37 0.20
N GLN A 145 22.42 3.86 -0.56
CA GLN A 145 22.70 4.69 -1.76
C GLN A 145 22.78 6.21 -1.49
N GLY A 146 23.21 6.62 -0.29
CA GLY A 146 23.46 8.01 0.04
C GLY A 146 22.19 8.88 -0.02
N GLU A 147 22.25 10.03 -0.71
CA GLU A 147 21.15 11.01 -0.75
C GLU A 147 19.87 10.47 -1.38
N LEU A 148 19.94 9.57 -2.36
CA LEU A 148 18.76 8.94 -2.98
C LEU A 148 18.02 8.06 -1.98
N ASP A 149 18.75 7.28 -1.19
CA ASP A 149 18.16 6.44 -0.16
C ASP A 149 17.54 7.28 0.96
N ALA A 150 18.24 8.32 1.41
CA ALA A 150 17.75 9.24 2.43
C ALA A 150 16.44 9.93 1.98
N ARG A 151 16.40 10.44 0.74
CA ARG A 151 15.21 11.09 0.18
C ARG A 151 14.04 10.11 0.02
N ASN A 152 14.29 8.90 -0.47
CA ASN A 152 13.27 7.87 -0.58
C ASN A 152 12.67 7.54 0.78
N ARG A 153 13.52 7.39 1.80
CA ARG A 153 13.09 7.14 3.19
C ARG A 153 12.27 8.32 3.74
N GLU A 154 12.73 9.54 3.54
CA GLU A 154 12.02 10.76 3.98
C GLU A 154 10.58 10.81 3.43
N VAL A 155 10.42 10.61 2.11
CA VAL A 155 9.09 10.58 1.49
C VAL A 155 8.25 9.41 1.99
N PHE A 156 8.85 8.23 2.13
CA PHE A 156 8.18 7.04 2.66
C PHE A 156 7.63 7.28 4.07
N GLU A 157 8.44 7.83 4.98
CA GLU A 157 8.04 8.09 6.34
C GLU A 157 6.98 9.21 6.42
N GLU A 158 7.10 10.26 5.60
CA GLU A 158 6.11 11.34 5.51
C GLU A 158 4.75 10.82 5.03
N VAL A 159 4.71 10.02 3.95
CA VAL A 159 3.47 9.38 3.48
C VAL A 159 2.87 8.48 4.57
N PHE A 160 3.69 7.69 5.24
CA PHE A 160 3.21 6.82 6.32
C PHE A 160 2.57 7.60 7.47
N GLN A 161 3.17 8.71 7.90
CA GLN A 161 2.58 9.57 8.94
C GLN A 161 1.23 10.16 8.52
N ILE A 162 1.09 10.55 7.23
CA ILE A 162 -0.19 11.04 6.70
C ILE A 162 -1.25 9.93 6.74
N LEU A 163 -0.92 8.69 6.35
CA LEU A 163 -1.85 7.56 6.46
C LEU A 163 -2.34 7.38 7.90
N LYS A 164 -1.44 7.41 8.88
CA LYS A 164 -1.79 7.26 10.30
C LYS A 164 -2.72 8.38 10.79
N LEU A 165 -2.47 9.62 10.37
CA LEU A 165 -3.33 10.75 10.70
C LEU A 165 -4.71 10.60 10.05
N ALA A 166 -4.75 10.27 8.77
CA ALA A 166 -5.97 10.12 8.01
C ALA A 166 -6.92 9.03 8.55
N TRP A 167 -6.38 7.99 9.20
CA TRP A 167 -7.19 6.90 9.77
C TRP A 167 -7.72 7.17 11.18
N LYS A 168 -7.30 8.25 11.84
CA LYS A 168 -7.88 8.67 13.11
C LYS A 168 -9.32 9.17 12.92
N ASP A 169 -10.14 9.07 13.96
CA ASP A 169 -11.53 9.53 13.95
C ASP A 169 -11.64 11.06 14.22
N GLU A 170 -10.77 11.85 13.59
CA GLU A 170 -10.70 13.31 13.72
C GLU A 170 -10.06 13.95 12.46
N PRO A 171 -10.49 15.16 12.07
CA PRO A 171 -9.81 15.92 11.03
C PRO A 171 -8.36 16.24 11.40
N PHE A 172 -7.49 16.31 10.41
CA PHE A 172 -6.07 16.56 10.65
C PHE A 172 -5.50 17.66 9.77
N ARG A 173 -4.40 18.23 10.26
CA ARG A 173 -3.50 19.11 9.50
C ARG A 173 -2.14 18.43 9.41
N PHE A 174 -1.46 18.64 8.30
CA PHE A 174 -0.12 18.13 8.11
C PHE A 174 0.74 19.11 7.32
N LYS A 175 1.93 19.44 7.82
CA LYS A 175 2.89 20.30 7.13
C LYS A 175 4.22 19.60 7.08
N GLY A 176 4.42 18.85 6.02
CA GLY A 176 5.69 18.16 5.73
C GLY A 176 6.50 18.90 4.68
N LYS A 177 7.57 18.27 4.28
CA LYS A 177 8.47 18.77 3.22
C LYS A 177 7.89 18.53 1.83
N HIS A 178 7.17 17.44 1.63
CA HIS A 178 6.64 16.99 0.36
C HIS A 178 5.14 17.19 0.22
N TYR A 179 4.42 17.13 1.34
CA TYR A 179 2.95 17.24 1.37
C TYR A 179 2.50 18.24 2.42
N GLN A 180 1.41 18.95 2.12
CA GLN A 180 0.75 19.85 3.05
C GLN A 180 -0.76 19.66 2.96
N TYR A 181 -1.42 19.56 4.09
CA TYR A 181 -2.88 19.43 4.19
C TYR A 181 -3.43 20.29 5.33
N PRO A 182 -4.45 21.17 5.05
CA PRO A 182 -4.99 21.46 3.72
C PRO A 182 -3.96 22.14 2.80
N PHE A 183 -4.31 22.31 1.53
CA PHE A 183 -3.45 23.05 0.60
C PHE A 183 -4.27 24.18 -0.06
N PRO A 184 -3.82 25.44 0.02
CA PRO A 184 -2.64 25.94 0.76
C PRO A 184 -2.75 25.77 2.28
N TYR A 185 -1.63 25.47 2.94
CA TYR A 185 -1.64 25.13 4.37
C TYR A 185 -2.05 26.30 5.28
N GLU A 186 -1.54 27.52 4.97
CA GLU A 186 -1.71 28.67 5.85
C GLU A 186 -3.12 29.29 5.72
N THR A 187 -3.67 29.33 4.53
CA THR A 187 -4.96 29.98 4.27
C THR A 187 -6.13 29.01 4.21
N GLY A 188 -5.85 27.73 4.02
CA GLY A 188 -6.90 26.78 3.71
C GLY A 188 -7.48 26.95 2.30
N THR A 189 -8.62 26.32 2.06
CA THR A 189 -9.31 26.32 0.76
C THR A 189 -10.77 26.68 0.97
N PRO A 190 -11.37 27.60 0.16
CA PRO A 190 -12.78 27.93 0.27
C PRO A 190 -13.64 26.70 -0.09
N TRP A 191 -14.71 26.50 0.69
CA TRP A 191 -15.63 25.39 0.48
C TRP A 191 -17.05 25.91 0.20
N ALA A 192 -17.58 25.62 -0.98
CA ALA A 192 -18.88 26.14 -1.42
C ALA A 192 -20.06 25.66 -0.56
N ALA A 193 -19.99 24.44 -0.01
CA ALA A 193 -21.03 23.88 0.84
C ALA A 193 -20.70 24.02 2.34
N HIS A 194 -20.01 25.09 2.73
CA HIS A 194 -19.52 25.27 4.11
C HIS A 194 -20.64 25.26 5.17
N GLU A 195 -21.83 25.79 4.87
CA GLU A 195 -22.94 25.77 5.82
C GLU A 195 -23.38 24.34 6.18
N TRP A 196 -23.45 23.46 5.17
CA TRP A 196 -23.75 22.04 5.42
C TRP A 196 -22.66 21.36 6.25
N THR A 197 -21.39 21.66 5.98
CA THR A 197 -20.27 21.09 6.74
C THR A 197 -20.24 21.64 8.17
N LYS A 198 -20.59 22.91 8.39
CA LYS A 198 -20.74 23.46 9.76
C LYS A 198 -21.83 22.75 10.56
N GLU A 199 -22.93 22.37 9.90
CA GLU A 199 -24.05 21.68 10.55
C GLU A 199 -23.76 20.19 10.79
N ALA A 200 -23.19 19.48 9.80
CA ALA A 200 -23.13 18.02 9.77
C ALA A 200 -21.71 17.43 9.64
N GLY A 201 -20.71 18.24 9.43
CA GLY A 201 -19.31 17.81 9.31
C GLY A 201 -18.60 17.67 10.66
N ALA A 202 -17.34 17.26 10.59
CA ALA A 202 -16.54 17.10 11.80
C ALA A 202 -16.09 18.48 12.37
N PRO A 203 -16.08 18.63 13.70
CA PRO A 203 -15.58 19.85 14.33
C PRO A 203 -14.12 20.13 13.93
N GLY A 204 -13.84 21.38 13.58
CA GLY A 204 -12.49 21.83 13.24
C GLY A 204 -12.08 21.68 11.76
N GLU A 205 -12.96 21.15 10.90
CA GLU A 205 -12.70 21.13 9.46
C GLU A 205 -12.71 22.53 8.84
N LEU A 206 -13.60 23.41 9.32
CA LEU A 206 -13.77 24.75 8.78
C LEU A 206 -13.49 25.82 9.83
N ASP A 207 -13.04 26.98 9.37
CA ASP A 207 -13.08 28.22 10.16
C ASP A 207 -14.45 28.93 10.08
N GLU A 208 -14.57 30.06 10.75
CA GLU A 208 -15.78 30.89 10.77
C GLU A 208 -16.18 31.39 9.37
N ASN A 209 -15.21 31.59 8.47
CA ASN A 209 -15.40 32.09 7.11
C ASN A 209 -15.69 30.98 6.09
N GLY A 210 -15.80 29.72 6.52
CA GLY A 210 -16.05 28.58 5.64
C GLY A 210 -14.81 28.08 4.85
N MET A 211 -13.62 28.43 5.33
CA MET A 211 -12.37 27.94 4.77
C MET A 211 -12.00 26.59 5.38
N ILE A 212 -11.66 25.62 4.56
CA ILE A 212 -11.15 24.32 5.02
C ILE A 212 -9.80 24.52 5.71
N GLN A 213 -9.76 24.26 7.01
CA GLN A 213 -8.57 24.40 7.85
C GLN A 213 -7.96 23.04 8.22
N ALA A 214 -8.75 21.99 8.26
CA ALA A 214 -8.32 20.62 8.42
C ALA A 214 -9.04 19.73 7.40
N ILE A 215 -8.48 18.57 7.10
CA ILE A 215 -9.09 17.61 6.18
C ILE A 215 -9.33 16.29 6.89
N ASP A 216 -10.25 15.53 6.35
CA ASP A 216 -10.49 14.17 6.79
C ASP A 216 -10.73 13.22 5.62
N ILE A 217 -10.58 11.92 5.84
CA ILE A 217 -11.00 10.89 4.89
C ILE A 217 -12.23 10.16 5.43
N VAL A 218 -13.12 9.81 4.53
CA VAL A 218 -14.28 8.96 4.82
C VAL A 218 -14.46 7.93 3.71
N PRO A 219 -14.71 6.64 4.05
CA PRO A 219 -14.86 6.13 5.40
C PRO A 219 -13.54 6.02 6.16
N LYS A 220 -13.63 5.77 7.47
CA LYS A 220 -12.49 5.29 8.27
C LYS A 220 -12.34 3.78 8.09
N PRO A 221 -11.16 3.18 8.36
CA PRO A 221 -11.01 1.74 8.35
C PRO A 221 -12.01 1.04 9.29
N PHE A 222 -12.47 -0.14 8.90
CA PHE A 222 -13.31 -1.01 9.72
C PHE A 222 -12.56 -1.50 10.96
N GLN A 223 -11.30 -1.91 10.78
CA GLN A 223 -10.40 -2.29 11.86
C GLN A 223 -9.88 -1.04 12.59
N LYS A 224 -9.81 -1.09 13.91
CA LYS A 224 -9.33 0.04 14.72
C LYS A 224 -8.02 -0.31 15.42
N PRO A 225 -7.04 0.60 15.45
CA PRO A 225 -7.06 1.94 14.82
C PRO A 225 -6.90 1.91 13.30
N HIS A 226 -6.45 0.80 12.74
CA HIS A 226 -6.22 0.57 11.30
C HIS A 226 -6.04 -0.95 11.04
N PRO A 227 -6.03 -1.43 9.79
CA PRO A 227 -5.65 -2.81 9.45
C PRO A 227 -4.28 -3.18 10.00
N LEU A 228 -4.03 -4.48 10.15
CA LEU A 228 -2.70 -4.98 10.54
C LEU A 228 -1.65 -4.53 9.53
N LEU A 229 -0.56 -3.93 10.03
CA LEU A 229 0.48 -3.32 9.21
C LEU A 229 1.74 -4.18 9.16
N PHE A 230 2.32 -4.26 7.95
CA PHE A 230 3.58 -4.93 7.67
C PHE A 230 4.58 -3.99 6.99
N GLN A 231 5.86 -4.20 7.21
CA GLN A 231 6.94 -3.60 6.43
C GLN A 231 7.59 -4.67 5.57
N ALA A 232 7.50 -4.52 4.26
CA ALA A 232 8.06 -5.47 3.30
C ALA A 232 9.59 -5.50 3.36
N PHE A 233 10.15 -6.71 3.41
CA PHE A 233 11.57 -7.00 3.25
C PHE A 233 12.50 -6.11 4.09
N SER A 234 12.31 -6.16 5.41
CA SER A 234 13.12 -5.42 6.38
C SER A 234 14.52 -6.02 6.45
N MET A 235 15.47 -5.44 5.71
CA MET A 235 16.83 -5.95 5.55
C MET A 235 17.89 -5.14 6.32
N SER A 236 17.49 -4.08 7.03
CA SER A 236 18.39 -3.25 7.82
C SER A 236 17.87 -3.10 9.24
N GLU A 237 18.80 -3.02 10.20
CA GLU A 237 18.48 -2.77 11.61
C GLU A 237 17.67 -1.47 11.79
N GLU A 238 18.00 -0.43 11.03
CA GLU A 238 17.27 0.83 11.04
C GLU A 238 15.78 0.64 10.69
N THR A 239 15.49 -0.16 9.65
CA THR A 239 14.10 -0.47 9.24
C THR A 239 13.38 -1.27 10.33
N VAL A 240 14.05 -2.26 10.94
CA VAL A 240 13.44 -3.05 12.03
C VAL A 240 13.16 -2.18 13.25
N ARG A 241 14.10 -1.30 13.63
CA ARG A 241 13.91 -0.32 14.71
C ARG A 241 12.76 0.65 14.41
N TRP A 242 12.65 1.11 13.16
CA TRP A 242 11.52 1.93 12.72
C TRP A 242 10.19 1.15 12.85
N CYS A 243 10.14 -0.09 12.40
CA CYS A 243 8.96 -0.94 12.58
C CYS A 243 8.54 -1.08 14.05
N ALA A 244 9.52 -1.25 14.95
CA ALA A 244 9.24 -1.35 16.38
C ALA A 244 8.65 -0.04 16.94
N ARG A 245 9.19 1.12 16.54
CA ARG A 245 8.65 2.43 16.97
C ARG A 245 7.23 2.67 16.47
N GLU A 246 6.93 2.25 15.24
CA GLU A 246 5.65 2.47 14.58
C GLU A 246 4.63 1.35 14.81
N THR A 247 5.00 0.31 15.56
CA THR A 247 4.16 -0.87 15.84
C THR A 247 3.74 -1.61 14.56
N ILE A 248 4.69 -1.80 13.65
CA ILE A 248 4.53 -2.50 12.37
C ILE A 248 5.26 -3.84 12.44
N ILE A 249 4.72 -4.86 11.81
CA ILE A 249 5.36 -6.18 11.72
C ILE A 249 6.41 -6.16 10.60
N PRO A 250 7.71 -6.29 10.92
CA PRO A 250 8.74 -6.43 9.90
C PRO A 250 8.64 -7.80 9.24
N THR A 251 8.74 -7.86 7.92
CA THR A 251 8.91 -9.12 7.19
C THR A 251 10.36 -9.28 6.78
N LEU A 252 11.01 -10.31 7.28
CA LEU A 252 12.40 -10.62 6.96
C LEU A 252 12.45 -11.55 5.75
N PHE A 253 13.36 -11.29 4.82
CA PHE A 253 13.58 -12.14 3.65
C PHE A 253 14.65 -13.20 3.93
N THR A 254 14.52 -13.87 5.06
CA THR A 254 15.41 -14.95 5.47
C THR A 254 14.69 -15.96 6.36
N ALA A 255 15.08 -17.22 6.24
CA ALA A 255 14.68 -18.29 7.15
C ALA A 255 15.86 -18.73 8.06
N ASP A 256 17.02 -18.09 7.96
CA ASP A 256 18.18 -18.40 8.79
C ASP A 256 17.96 -17.90 10.22
N PRO A 257 17.90 -18.81 11.22
CA PRO A 257 17.70 -18.43 12.61
C PRO A 257 18.79 -17.50 13.18
N ALA A 258 20.01 -17.55 12.68
CA ALA A 258 21.09 -16.68 13.11
C ALA A 258 20.84 -15.24 12.64
N GLN A 259 20.42 -15.06 11.40
CA GLN A 259 20.04 -13.75 10.87
C GLN A 259 18.80 -13.19 11.57
N VAL A 260 17.79 -14.03 11.82
CA VAL A 260 16.57 -13.61 12.53
C VAL A 260 16.88 -13.16 13.96
N ARG A 261 17.84 -13.79 14.65
CA ARG A 261 18.25 -13.40 16.01
C ARG A 261 19.06 -12.11 16.05
N HIS A 262 19.68 -11.74 14.94
CA HIS A 262 20.46 -10.49 14.84
C HIS A 262 19.56 -9.25 14.87
N PHE A 263 18.34 -9.36 14.40
CA PHE A 263 17.34 -8.28 14.40
C PHE A 263 16.47 -8.30 15.65
#